data_98cfbb05f99df97bf1f6336f94057741
#
_entry.id   98cfbb05f99df97bf1f6336f94057741
#
_cell.length_a   1.000
_cell.length_b   1.000
_cell.length_c   1.000
_cell.angle_alpha   90.00
_cell.angle_beta   90.00
_cell.angle_gamma   90.00
#
_symmetry.space_group_name_H-M   'P 1'
#
loop_
_entity.id
_entity.type
_entity.pdbx_description
1 polymer ?
#
loop_
_entity_poly.entity_id
_entity_poly.type
_entity_poly.pdbx_seq_one_letter_code
_entity_poly.pdbx_strand_id
1 'polypeptide(L)'
;MNIAFKVSCFLYICILFSSRCKHRETFLRESEGHVLDVEVVSDSISVPFGMAFLPDGNLLVTDRPKARMILVNVNDGTQTPIDGLPAIFASADGGMLDVVVHPDFENNHTIYYSYSIIREDSTSTMAVDRAKLDGVRIVDRDRIFLALPYYKEPNHFGCRLLLNDGYLFITMGERYYLRDSAQTLGNHLGKILRVFEDGSIPPDNPFFNAKGALPEIWSYGHRNPQGLAINPATGELWEHEHGPKGGDEINVIRPALNYGWPVICYGIGYDDQPIGDGITEKEGMEQPLYYYVPSIAPSGMEFYTSEMIPQWKGNLFIGAMALRHLNRLVIEGDKVIKEERLLVEKKWRIRCVRQGSDGLLYLGVDEGGIVRIKPKIEY
;
A
#
# COMPACT_ATOMS: atom_id res chain seq x y z
N MET A 1 15.51 44.26 74.55
CA MET A 1 16.45 43.14 74.29
C MET A 1 15.66 42.04 73.67
N ASN A 2 15.50 42.08 72.33
CA ASN A 2 14.77 41.10 71.59
C ASN A 2 15.62 40.70 70.39
N ILE A 3 16.08 39.47 70.35
CA ILE A 3 16.90 38.85 69.35
C ILE A 3 15.95 38.26 68.32
N ALA A 4 15.98 38.79 67.08
CA ALA A 4 15.22 38.24 65.97
C ALA A 4 16.08 37.22 65.23
N PHE A 5 15.64 35.92 65.21
CA PHE A 5 16.17 34.83 64.35
C PHE A 5 15.65 35.01 62.96
N LYS A 6 16.55 35.17 61.94
CA LYS A 6 16.25 35.04 60.52
C LYS A 6 16.38 33.57 60.18
N VAL A 7 15.27 32.93 59.81
CA VAL A 7 15.24 31.64 59.18
C VAL A 7 15.32 31.83 57.65
N SER A 8 16.43 31.39 57.10
CA SER A 8 16.64 31.37 55.62
C SER A 8 16.03 30.10 55.07
N CYS A 9 14.95 30.25 54.26
CA CYS A 9 14.29 29.15 53.61
C CYS A 9 15.00 28.91 52.27
N PHE A 10 15.81 27.84 52.17
CA PHE A 10 16.34 27.34 50.92
C PHE A 10 15.25 26.56 50.18
N LEU A 11 14.75 27.12 49.08
CA LEU A 11 13.83 26.44 48.16
C LEU A 11 14.63 25.48 47.29
N TYR A 12 14.59 24.19 47.60
CA TYR A 12 15.06 23.14 46.69
C TYR A 12 14.03 22.98 45.54
N ILE A 13 14.37 23.48 44.35
CA ILE A 13 13.63 23.17 43.14
C ILE A 13 14.03 21.77 42.72
N CYS A 14 13.22 20.76 43.07
CA CYS A 14 13.28 19.45 42.48
C CYS A 14 12.76 19.54 41.04
N ILE A 15 13.68 19.63 40.07
CA ILE A 15 13.36 19.41 38.66
C ILE A 15 13.07 17.91 38.51
N LEU A 16 11.79 17.54 38.55
CA LEU A 16 11.32 16.23 38.17
C LEU A 16 11.48 16.09 36.64
N PHE A 17 12.58 15.49 36.20
CA PHE A 17 12.66 14.89 34.89
C PHE A 17 11.60 13.77 34.82
N SER A 18 10.40 14.08 34.35
CA SER A 18 9.47 13.06 33.95
C SER A 18 10.01 12.43 32.65
N SER A 19 10.80 11.39 32.79
CA SER A 19 11.00 10.44 31.71
C SER A 19 9.61 9.90 31.34
N ARG A 20 9.03 10.42 30.26
CA ARG A 20 7.87 9.80 29.62
C ARG A 20 8.34 8.44 29.12
N CYS A 21 8.22 7.44 29.96
CA CYS A 21 8.16 6.07 29.55
C CYS A 21 6.96 5.99 28.60
N LYS A 22 7.20 5.95 27.26
CA LYS A 22 6.16 5.65 26.30
C LYS A 22 5.64 4.26 26.70
N HIS A 23 4.48 4.18 27.30
CA HIS A 23 3.81 2.92 27.51
C HIS A 23 3.53 2.36 26.12
N ARG A 24 4.29 1.33 25.72
CA ARG A 24 3.95 0.50 24.57
C ARG A 24 2.67 -0.24 24.94
N GLU A 25 1.56 0.15 24.31
CA GLU A 25 0.31 -0.58 24.49
C GLU A 25 0.44 -1.92 23.81
N THR A 26 0.40 -2.99 24.61
CA THR A 26 0.44 -4.37 24.14
C THR A 26 -0.97 -4.96 24.18
N PHE A 27 -1.45 -5.43 23.04
CA PHE A 27 -2.78 -5.99 22.90
C PHE A 27 -2.68 -7.44 22.46
N LEU A 28 -3.30 -8.33 23.21
CA LEU A 28 -3.28 -9.77 22.95
C LEU A 28 -4.41 -10.16 22.01
N ARG A 29 -4.11 -10.98 21.03
CA ARG A 29 -5.04 -11.54 20.05
C ARG A 29 -4.70 -13.01 19.81
N GLU A 30 -5.67 -13.74 19.31
CA GLU A 30 -5.50 -15.15 19.00
C GLU A 30 -5.79 -15.39 17.52
N SER A 31 -4.91 -16.13 16.85
CA SER A 31 -5.10 -16.64 15.49
C SER A 31 -4.44 -18.01 15.40
N GLU A 32 -5.18 -19.00 14.94
CA GLU A 32 -4.72 -20.40 14.82
C GLU A 32 -4.08 -20.96 16.12
N GLY A 33 -4.62 -20.58 17.29
CA GLY A 33 -4.09 -20.97 18.59
C GLY A 33 -2.86 -20.17 19.07
N HIS A 34 -2.40 -19.18 18.29
CA HIS A 34 -1.34 -18.26 18.71
C HIS A 34 -1.92 -16.97 19.27
N VAL A 35 -1.51 -16.62 20.48
CA VAL A 35 -1.79 -15.29 21.04
C VAL A 35 -0.87 -14.28 20.33
N LEU A 36 -1.46 -13.21 19.80
CA LEU A 36 -0.75 -12.18 19.08
C LEU A 36 -0.50 -10.96 19.96
N ASP A 37 0.74 -10.52 19.99
CA ASP A 37 1.17 -9.27 20.61
C ASP A 37 1.26 -8.18 19.53
N VAL A 38 0.59 -7.06 19.77
CA VAL A 38 0.54 -5.93 18.83
C VAL A 38 1.21 -4.73 19.46
N GLU A 39 2.30 -4.27 18.86
CA GLU A 39 3.13 -3.18 19.34
C GLU A 39 3.06 -1.97 18.39
N VAL A 40 2.87 -0.77 18.95
CA VAL A 40 3.03 0.48 18.20
C VAL A 40 4.52 0.76 18.03
N VAL A 41 4.99 0.72 16.79
CA VAL A 41 6.37 1.00 16.41
C VAL A 41 6.60 2.51 16.34
N SER A 42 5.73 3.22 15.62
CA SER A 42 5.84 4.66 15.43
C SER A 42 4.45 5.25 15.20
N ASP A 43 4.16 6.35 15.87
CA ASP A 43 2.91 7.10 15.74
C ASP A 43 3.08 8.34 14.82
N SER A 44 2.05 9.19 14.74
CA SER A 44 2.12 10.51 14.09
C SER A 44 2.36 10.50 12.57
N ILE A 45 2.03 9.39 11.89
CA ILE A 45 1.96 9.29 10.43
C ILE A 45 0.48 9.28 10.04
N SER A 46 0.07 10.22 9.17
CA SER A 46 -1.36 10.43 8.89
C SER A 46 -1.96 9.30 8.06
N VAL A 47 -1.35 9.00 6.90
CA VAL A 47 -1.78 7.93 6.00
C VAL A 47 -0.53 7.23 5.46
N PRO A 48 -0.07 6.17 6.14
CA PRO A 48 1.09 5.39 5.71
C PRO A 48 0.72 4.54 4.49
N PHE A 49 0.75 5.15 3.30
CA PHE A 49 0.24 4.52 2.07
C PHE A 49 1.20 3.44 1.56
N GLY A 50 2.48 3.77 1.39
CA GLY A 50 3.53 2.85 0.99
C GLY A 50 4.50 2.59 2.15
N MET A 51 5.00 1.35 2.25
CA MET A 51 6.01 0.92 3.20
C MET A 51 6.99 -0.02 2.51
N ALA A 52 8.29 0.19 2.71
CA ALA A 52 9.34 -0.70 2.19
C ALA A 52 10.51 -0.79 3.15
N PHE A 53 10.94 -1.99 3.47
CA PHE A 53 12.12 -2.21 4.33
C PHE A 53 13.40 -1.95 3.55
N LEU A 54 14.34 -1.28 4.20
CA LEU A 54 15.74 -1.24 3.79
C LEU A 54 16.48 -2.48 4.34
N PRO A 55 17.63 -2.86 3.75
CA PRO A 55 18.40 -4.01 4.21
C PRO A 55 18.86 -3.93 5.68
N ASP A 56 19.03 -2.71 6.21
CA ASP A 56 19.38 -2.45 7.61
C ASP A 56 18.20 -2.62 8.59
N GLY A 57 17.03 -3.00 8.08
CA GLY A 57 15.79 -3.19 8.85
C GLY A 57 15.00 -1.92 9.15
N ASN A 58 15.49 -0.74 8.75
CA ASN A 58 14.70 0.49 8.80
C ASN A 58 13.58 0.47 7.76
N LEU A 59 12.51 1.23 7.98
CA LEU A 59 11.33 1.23 7.15
C LEU A 59 11.14 2.60 6.47
N LEU A 60 11.15 2.63 5.13
CA LEU A 60 10.68 3.78 4.37
C LEU A 60 9.15 3.79 4.39
N VAL A 61 8.57 4.93 4.74
CA VAL A 61 7.11 5.12 4.81
C VAL A 61 6.72 6.39 4.07
N THR A 62 5.73 6.29 3.20
CA THR A 62 5.11 7.47 2.58
C THR A 62 3.92 7.94 3.42
N ASP A 63 3.86 9.24 3.71
CA ASP A 63 2.70 9.88 4.35
C ASP A 63 1.93 10.65 3.29
N ARG A 64 0.93 10.00 2.69
CA ARG A 64 0.24 10.43 1.48
C ARG A 64 -0.22 11.89 1.51
N PRO A 65 -1.08 12.35 2.46
CA PRO A 65 -1.63 13.71 2.42
C PRO A 65 -0.61 14.78 2.82
N LYS A 66 0.49 14.40 3.48
CA LYS A 66 1.56 15.32 3.84
C LYS A 66 2.65 15.41 2.78
N ALA A 67 2.47 14.71 1.64
CA ALA A 67 3.40 14.73 0.51
C ALA A 67 4.86 14.50 0.92
N ARG A 68 5.10 13.57 1.85
CA ARG A 68 6.42 13.31 2.42
C ARG A 68 6.74 11.81 2.47
N MET A 69 8.02 11.50 2.50
CA MET A 69 8.56 10.19 2.83
C MET A 69 9.38 10.28 4.12
N ILE A 70 9.36 9.24 4.91
CA ILE A 70 9.97 9.19 6.25
C ILE A 70 10.74 7.88 6.37
N LEU A 71 11.94 7.93 6.95
CA LEU A 71 12.65 6.76 7.43
C LEU A 71 12.25 6.52 8.89
N VAL A 72 11.74 5.34 9.19
CA VAL A 72 11.34 4.93 10.55
C VAL A 72 12.31 3.86 11.04
N ASN A 73 12.95 4.11 12.17
CA ASN A 73 13.71 3.09 12.89
C ASN A 73 12.70 2.20 13.65
N VAL A 74 12.60 0.94 13.26
CA VAL A 74 11.58 0.03 13.82
C VAL A 74 11.87 -0.42 15.27
N ASN A 75 13.08 -0.16 15.79
CA ASN A 75 13.46 -0.54 17.16
C ASN A 75 13.03 0.49 18.20
N ASP A 76 13.11 1.79 17.87
CA ASP A 76 12.82 2.88 18.80
C ASP A 76 11.71 3.84 18.33
N GLY A 77 11.22 3.68 17.09
CA GLY A 77 10.16 4.48 16.48
C GLY A 77 10.61 5.86 16.03
N THR A 78 11.90 6.15 16.00
CA THR A 78 12.45 7.42 15.51
C THR A 78 12.09 7.64 14.05
N GLN A 79 11.59 8.85 13.74
CA GLN A 79 11.22 9.27 12.39
C GLN A 79 12.24 10.29 11.87
N THR A 80 12.80 10.03 10.70
CA THR A 80 13.67 10.98 10.00
C THR A 80 13.07 11.30 8.63
N PRO A 81 12.76 12.58 8.33
CA PRO A 81 12.26 12.97 7.02
C PRO A 81 13.27 12.67 5.91
N ILE A 82 12.78 12.28 4.74
CA ILE A 82 13.57 12.12 3.52
C ILE A 82 13.50 13.43 2.73
N ASP A 83 14.67 13.99 2.44
CA ASP A 83 14.83 15.21 1.65
C ASP A 83 14.97 14.93 0.15
N GLY A 84 14.76 15.97 -0.70
CA GLY A 84 14.99 15.89 -2.14
C GLY A 84 13.82 15.33 -2.95
N LEU A 85 12.66 15.15 -2.35
CA LEU A 85 11.43 14.76 -3.07
C LEU A 85 11.01 15.84 -4.09
N PRO A 86 10.33 15.46 -5.20
CA PRO A 86 9.77 16.42 -6.16
C PRO A 86 8.59 17.21 -5.56
N ALA A 87 8.08 18.18 -6.30
CA ALA A 87 6.79 18.78 -6.00
C ALA A 87 5.68 17.72 -6.16
N ILE A 88 4.90 17.52 -5.10
CA ILE A 88 3.85 16.51 -4.99
C ILE A 88 2.51 17.22 -4.82
N PHE A 89 1.51 16.82 -5.60
CA PHE A 89 0.14 17.30 -5.48
C PHE A 89 -0.64 16.44 -4.49
N ALA A 90 -0.86 16.92 -3.27
CA ALA A 90 -1.64 16.21 -2.25
C ALA A 90 -3.08 16.75 -2.21
N SER A 91 -4.00 15.98 -2.75
CA SER A 91 -5.44 16.28 -2.71
C SER A 91 -6.25 15.00 -2.89
N ALA A 92 -7.28 14.79 -2.10
CA ALA A 92 -8.14 13.61 -2.07
C ALA A 92 -7.32 12.30 -2.02
N ASP A 93 -7.31 11.48 -3.10
CA ASP A 93 -6.52 10.25 -3.16
C ASP A 93 -5.07 10.47 -3.61
N GLY A 94 -4.73 11.69 -4.07
CA GLY A 94 -3.38 12.04 -4.48
C GLY A 94 -2.46 12.37 -3.30
N GLY A 95 -1.15 12.40 -3.57
CA GLY A 95 -0.11 12.70 -2.60
C GLY A 95 1.17 11.93 -2.88
N MET A 96 1.96 11.68 -1.84
CA MET A 96 3.06 10.72 -1.87
C MET A 96 2.48 9.31 -1.70
N LEU A 97 2.61 8.48 -2.74
CA LEU A 97 1.84 7.23 -2.84
C LEU A 97 2.69 6.03 -2.42
N ASP A 98 3.08 5.16 -3.34
CA ASP A 98 3.82 3.96 -2.96
C ASP A 98 5.33 4.14 -3.03
N VAL A 99 6.07 3.25 -2.37
CA VAL A 99 7.52 3.15 -2.42
C VAL A 99 7.95 1.69 -2.42
N VAL A 100 8.93 1.34 -3.27
CA VAL A 100 9.59 0.04 -3.29
C VAL A 100 11.09 0.22 -3.35
N VAL A 101 11.81 -0.70 -2.72
CA VAL A 101 13.28 -0.74 -2.65
C VAL A 101 13.77 -1.79 -3.63
N HIS A 102 14.80 -1.44 -4.41
CA HIS A 102 15.40 -2.37 -5.35
C HIS A 102 15.99 -3.58 -4.63
N PRO A 103 15.84 -4.82 -5.14
CA PRO A 103 16.38 -6.03 -4.48
C PRO A 103 17.90 -5.96 -4.20
N ASP A 104 18.66 -5.28 -5.07
CA ASP A 104 20.11 -5.06 -4.91
C ASP A 104 20.44 -3.67 -4.30
N PHE A 105 19.60 -3.21 -3.38
CA PHE A 105 19.73 -1.88 -2.76
C PHE A 105 21.09 -1.68 -2.06
N GLU A 106 21.62 -2.70 -1.43
CA GLU A 106 22.94 -2.62 -0.76
C GLU A 106 24.06 -2.13 -1.68
N ASN A 107 23.98 -2.45 -2.99
CA ASN A 107 25.00 -2.05 -3.97
C ASN A 107 24.59 -0.79 -4.76
N ASN A 108 23.29 -0.62 -5.07
CA ASN A 108 22.86 0.42 -6.00
C ASN A 108 22.07 1.56 -5.36
N HIS A 109 21.64 1.42 -4.09
CA HIS A 109 20.85 2.40 -3.32
C HIS A 109 19.57 2.86 -4.03
N THR A 110 19.02 2.06 -4.95
CA THR A 110 17.90 2.46 -5.80
C THR A 110 16.57 2.22 -5.11
N ILE A 111 15.68 3.21 -5.21
CA ILE A 111 14.29 3.14 -4.82
C ILE A 111 13.39 3.63 -5.97
N TYR A 112 12.14 3.18 -5.95
CA TYR A 112 11.09 3.65 -6.85
C TYR A 112 9.94 4.16 -6.00
N TYR A 113 9.33 5.26 -6.42
CA TYR A 113 8.17 5.80 -5.71
C TYR A 113 7.18 6.44 -6.67
N SER A 114 5.91 6.26 -6.36
CA SER A 114 4.81 6.88 -7.10
C SER A 114 4.25 8.09 -6.34
N TYR A 115 3.78 9.08 -7.07
CA TYR A 115 3.20 10.28 -6.50
C TYR A 115 2.30 10.97 -7.52
N SER A 116 1.39 11.82 -7.04
CA SER A 116 0.57 12.62 -7.93
C SER A 116 1.18 13.99 -8.22
N ILE A 117 1.00 14.45 -9.46
CA ILE A 117 1.41 15.77 -9.94
C ILE A 117 0.23 16.52 -10.54
N ILE A 118 0.33 17.84 -10.60
CA ILE A 118 -0.69 18.74 -11.15
C ILE A 118 -0.08 19.66 -12.20
N ARG A 119 -0.88 20.05 -13.19
CA ARG A 119 -0.57 21.09 -14.18
C ARG A 119 -1.23 22.41 -13.83
N GLU A 120 -0.85 23.48 -14.54
CA GLU A 120 -1.41 24.84 -14.39
C GLU A 120 -2.93 24.89 -14.68
N ASP A 121 -3.43 24.00 -15.56
CA ASP A 121 -4.85 23.86 -15.87
C ASP A 121 -5.65 23.10 -14.80
N SER A 122 -5.04 22.83 -13.64
CA SER A 122 -5.59 22.08 -12.53
C SER A 122 -5.91 20.61 -12.84
N THR A 123 -5.38 20.06 -13.92
CA THR A 123 -5.46 18.62 -14.17
C THR A 123 -4.28 17.88 -13.51
N SER A 124 -4.54 16.70 -12.98
CA SER A 124 -3.57 15.90 -12.23
C SER A 124 -3.41 14.50 -12.82
N THR A 125 -2.25 13.91 -12.58
CA THR A 125 -1.98 12.52 -12.91
C THR A 125 -0.98 11.90 -11.94
N MET A 126 -0.63 10.64 -12.14
CA MET A 126 0.37 9.90 -11.38
C MET A 126 1.69 9.83 -12.15
N ALA A 127 2.78 9.99 -11.43
CA ALA A 127 4.15 9.79 -11.92
C ALA A 127 4.87 8.74 -11.07
N VAL A 128 5.86 8.08 -11.67
CA VAL A 128 6.80 7.21 -10.96
C VAL A 128 8.21 7.70 -11.24
N ASP A 129 8.97 7.92 -10.18
CA ASP A 129 10.38 8.23 -10.25
C ASP A 129 11.20 7.03 -9.75
N ARG A 130 12.34 6.82 -10.40
CA ARG A 130 13.47 6.02 -9.94
C ARG A 130 14.51 6.98 -9.39
N ALA A 131 15.11 6.66 -8.25
CA ALA A 131 16.13 7.52 -7.65
C ALA A 131 17.08 6.70 -6.76
N LYS A 132 18.16 7.33 -6.32
CA LYS A 132 19.00 6.79 -5.26
C LYS A 132 18.66 7.44 -3.92
N LEU A 133 18.73 6.65 -2.87
CA LEU A 133 18.64 7.11 -1.49
C LEU A 133 20.08 7.16 -0.92
N ASP A 134 20.58 8.38 -0.70
CA ASP A 134 21.86 8.64 -0.05
C ASP A 134 21.61 9.12 1.39
N GLY A 135 21.78 8.22 2.35
CA GLY A 135 21.35 8.43 3.73
C GLY A 135 19.86 8.72 3.83
N VAL A 136 19.50 9.97 4.07
CA VAL A 136 18.09 10.43 4.14
C VAL A 136 17.76 11.41 3.01
N ARG A 137 18.44 11.34 1.89
CA ARG A 137 18.26 12.26 0.77
C ARG A 137 18.08 11.52 -0.55
N ILE A 138 17.10 11.97 -1.32
CA ILE A 138 16.90 11.54 -2.71
C ILE A 138 17.91 12.25 -3.63
N VAL A 139 18.67 11.46 -4.39
CA VAL A 139 19.59 11.94 -5.42
C VAL A 139 19.39 11.16 -6.71
N ASP A 140 20.01 11.59 -7.81
CA ASP A 140 19.98 10.91 -9.13
C ASP A 140 18.55 10.49 -9.55
N ARG A 141 17.62 11.45 -9.48
CA ARG A 141 16.20 11.21 -9.71
C ARG A 141 15.85 11.29 -11.20
N ASP A 142 15.25 10.22 -11.71
CA ASP A 142 14.70 10.12 -13.06
C ASP A 142 13.19 9.81 -13.01
N ARG A 143 12.39 10.54 -13.80
CA ARG A 143 10.99 10.18 -14.01
C ARG A 143 10.89 9.10 -15.08
N ILE A 144 10.61 7.88 -14.66
CA ILE A 144 10.56 6.71 -15.54
C ILE A 144 9.15 6.42 -16.07
N PHE A 145 8.11 6.99 -15.45
CA PHE A 145 6.73 6.82 -15.91
C PHE A 145 5.87 8.05 -15.61
N LEU A 146 4.93 8.32 -16.53
CA LEU A 146 3.93 9.37 -16.41
C LEU A 146 2.61 8.89 -16.99
N ALA A 147 1.58 8.79 -16.16
CA ALA A 147 0.28 8.30 -16.59
C ALA A 147 -0.49 9.32 -17.45
N LEU A 148 -1.23 8.83 -18.43
CA LEU A 148 -2.08 9.62 -19.33
C LEU A 148 -3.50 9.02 -19.40
N PRO A 149 -4.53 9.87 -19.53
CA PRO A 149 -4.49 11.34 -19.56
C PRO A 149 -4.37 11.97 -18.16
N TYR A 150 -4.06 13.26 -18.14
CA TYR A 150 -4.31 14.10 -16.97
C TYR A 150 -5.82 14.34 -16.82
N TYR A 151 -6.30 14.43 -15.56
CA TYR A 151 -7.73 14.64 -15.30
C TYR A 151 -7.96 15.55 -14.09
N LYS A 152 -9.12 16.22 -14.05
CA LYS A 152 -9.42 17.22 -13.01
C LYS A 152 -9.64 16.59 -11.63
N GLU A 153 -10.38 15.47 -11.57
CA GLU A 153 -10.75 14.87 -10.30
C GLU A 153 -9.58 14.06 -9.71
N PRO A 154 -9.12 14.35 -8.48
CA PRO A 154 -7.96 13.70 -7.88
C PRO A 154 -8.31 12.41 -7.14
N ASN A 155 -9.10 11.53 -7.75
CA ASN A 155 -9.50 10.24 -7.18
C ASN A 155 -8.98 9.07 -8.02
N HIS A 156 -8.96 7.87 -7.46
CA HIS A 156 -8.62 6.60 -8.08
C HIS A 156 -7.32 6.66 -8.90
N PHE A 157 -6.20 6.88 -8.22
CA PHE A 157 -4.89 6.87 -8.87
C PHE A 157 -4.32 5.46 -9.04
N GLY A 158 -4.81 4.44 -8.28
CA GLY A 158 -4.15 3.14 -8.18
C GLY A 158 -2.84 3.25 -7.42
N CYS A 159 -1.71 3.28 -8.15
CA CYS A 159 -0.37 3.72 -7.74
C CYS A 159 0.48 2.69 -7.01
N ARG A 160 0.08 1.44 -6.87
CA ARG A 160 0.93 0.42 -6.28
C ARG A 160 2.06 0.05 -7.24
N LEU A 161 3.21 -0.18 -6.66
CA LEU A 161 4.44 -0.57 -7.34
C LEU A 161 4.88 -1.95 -6.88
N LEU A 162 5.42 -2.75 -7.82
CA LEU A 162 6.02 -4.04 -7.48
C LEU A 162 7.18 -4.31 -8.44
N LEU A 163 8.36 -4.60 -7.89
CA LEU A 163 9.52 -5.08 -8.64
C LEU A 163 9.51 -6.60 -8.67
N ASN A 164 9.62 -7.17 -9.87
CA ASN A 164 9.78 -8.62 -10.04
C ASN A 164 10.54 -8.93 -11.33
N ASP A 165 11.59 -9.73 -11.24
CA ASP A 165 12.37 -10.26 -12.37
C ASP A 165 12.86 -9.18 -13.36
N GLY A 166 13.33 -8.02 -12.86
CA GLY A 166 13.83 -6.92 -13.68
C GLY A 166 12.73 -6.04 -14.28
N TYR A 167 11.49 -6.26 -13.89
CA TYR A 167 10.33 -5.44 -14.29
C TYR A 167 9.76 -4.67 -13.12
N LEU A 168 9.24 -3.49 -13.42
CA LEU A 168 8.39 -2.72 -12.52
C LEU A 168 6.94 -2.82 -13.00
N PHE A 169 6.08 -3.39 -12.16
CA PHE A 169 4.63 -3.35 -12.34
C PHE A 169 4.06 -2.12 -11.64
N ILE A 170 3.13 -1.43 -12.34
CA ILE A 170 2.52 -0.18 -11.89
C ILE A 170 1.01 -0.30 -12.02
N THR A 171 0.25 -0.05 -10.97
CA THR A 171 -1.20 -0.02 -11.04
C THR A 171 -1.71 1.38 -11.31
N MET A 172 -2.77 1.50 -12.12
CA MET A 172 -3.44 2.76 -12.42
C MET A 172 -4.95 2.60 -12.31
N GLY A 173 -5.58 3.43 -11.48
CA GLY A 173 -7.03 3.50 -11.37
C GLY A 173 -7.68 4.30 -12.50
N GLU A 174 -9.00 4.17 -12.64
CA GLU A 174 -9.78 4.75 -13.75
C GLU A 174 -10.21 6.22 -13.50
N ARG A 175 -9.73 6.85 -12.42
CA ARG A 175 -10.01 8.25 -12.06
C ARG A 175 -11.48 8.53 -11.71
N TYR A 176 -12.21 7.51 -11.25
CA TYR A 176 -13.61 7.52 -10.77
C TYR A 176 -14.66 7.84 -11.83
N TYR A 177 -14.56 8.98 -12.53
CA TYR A 177 -15.52 9.40 -13.54
C TYR A 177 -15.21 8.92 -14.96
N LEU A 178 -14.01 8.39 -15.19
CA LEU A 178 -13.57 7.91 -16.51
C LEU A 178 -13.62 6.37 -16.61
N ARG A 179 -14.59 5.77 -15.93
CA ARG A 179 -14.70 4.31 -15.77
C ARG A 179 -14.63 3.53 -17.09
N ASP A 180 -15.24 4.05 -18.18
CA ASP A 180 -15.27 3.38 -19.48
C ASP A 180 -13.90 3.35 -20.14
N SER A 181 -12.96 4.21 -19.73
CA SER A 181 -11.57 4.20 -20.18
C SER A 181 -10.83 2.94 -19.75
N ALA A 182 -11.30 2.22 -18.71
CA ALA A 182 -10.73 0.95 -18.29
C ALA A 182 -10.81 -0.11 -19.41
N GLN A 183 -11.81 -0.02 -20.29
CA GLN A 183 -12.02 -0.94 -21.42
C GLN A 183 -11.29 -0.55 -22.72
N THR A 184 -10.60 0.60 -22.74
CA THR A 184 -9.88 1.06 -23.93
C THR A 184 -8.38 1.03 -23.73
N LEU A 185 -7.58 0.73 -24.76
CA LEU A 185 -6.14 0.51 -24.66
C LEU A 185 -5.29 1.76 -24.98
N GLY A 186 -5.90 2.85 -25.42
CA GLY A 186 -5.20 4.11 -25.77
C GLY A 186 -4.90 5.03 -24.59
N ASN A 187 -5.01 4.54 -23.35
CA ASN A 187 -4.77 5.29 -22.12
C ASN A 187 -4.33 4.35 -20.99
N HIS A 188 -3.83 4.91 -19.88
CA HIS A 188 -3.38 4.14 -18.71
C HIS A 188 -4.48 3.87 -17.66
N LEU A 189 -5.69 4.41 -17.84
CA LEU A 189 -6.73 4.38 -16.83
C LEU A 189 -7.33 2.97 -16.66
N GLY A 190 -7.35 2.47 -15.42
CA GLY A 190 -7.83 1.11 -15.10
C GLY A 190 -6.95 0.02 -15.70
N LYS A 191 -5.64 0.12 -15.51
CA LYS A 191 -4.62 -0.78 -16.08
C LYS A 191 -3.65 -1.25 -15.01
N ILE A 192 -3.05 -2.40 -15.28
CA ILE A 192 -1.75 -2.77 -14.74
C ILE A 192 -0.76 -2.67 -15.87
N LEU A 193 0.37 -2.02 -15.61
CA LEU A 193 1.41 -1.71 -16.57
C LEU A 193 2.66 -2.48 -16.21
N ARG A 194 3.48 -2.87 -17.21
CA ARG A 194 4.79 -3.48 -17.02
C ARG A 194 5.84 -2.72 -17.84
N VAL A 195 6.85 -2.24 -17.15
CA VAL A 195 8.03 -1.59 -17.75
C VAL A 195 9.30 -2.22 -17.20
N PHE A 196 10.44 -2.04 -17.87
CA PHE A 196 11.73 -2.34 -17.26
C PHE A 196 12.02 -1.36 -16.11
N GLU A 197 12.99 -1.68 -15.28
CA GLU A 197 13.42 -0.88 -14.13
C GLU A 197 13.89 0.53 -14.49
N ASP A 198 14.29 0.78 -15.74
CA ASP A 198 14.66 2.09 -16.27
C ASP A 198 13.48 2.83 -16.94
N GLY A 199 12.29 2.24 -16.93
CA GLY A 199 11.08 2.79 -17.55
C GLY A 199 10.95 2.47 -19.04
N SER A 200 11.92 1.82 -19.67
CA SER A 200 11.79 1.35 -21.05
C SER A 200 10.75 0.23 -21.16
N ILE A 201 10.18 0.07 -22.36
CA ILE A 201 9.05 -0.83 -22.55
C ILE A 201 9.52 -2.20 -23.04
N PRO A 202 9.17 -3.29 -22.34
CA PRO A 202 9.52 -4.64 -22.75
C PRO A 202 8.87 -5.01 -24.09
N PRO A 203 9.65 -5.51 -25.08
CA PRO A 203 9.11 -5.84 -26.40
C PRO A 203 8.17 -7.05 -26.39
N ASP A 204 8.17 -7.83 -25.33
CA ASP A 204 7.29 -8.98 -25.10
C ASP A 204 5.99 -8.60 -24.33
N ASN A 205 5.74 -7.30 -24.10
CA ASN A 205 4.45 -6.84 -23.58
C ASN A 205 3.34 -7.17 -24.57
N PRO A 206 2.14 -7.58 -24.07
CA PRO A 206 1.08 -8.13 -24.92
C PRO A 206 0.56 -7.13 -25.98
N PHE A 207 0.65 -5.84 -25.71
CA PHE A 207 0.17 -4.78 -26.61
C PHE A 207 1.29 -3.99 -27.29
N PHE A 208 2.56 -4.43 -27.20
CA PHE A 208 3.73 -3.69 -27.70
C PHE A 208 3.59 -3.27 -29.18
N ASN A 209 3.06 -4.14 -30.04
CA ASN A 209 2.86 -3.89 -31.46
C ASN A 209 1.38 -3.63 -31.82
N ALA A 210 0.48 -3.50 -30.84
CA ALA A 210 -0.94 -3.33 -31.10
C ALA A 210 -1.28 -1.90 -31.48
N LYS A 211 -1.81 -1.69 -32.68
CA LYS A 211 -2.16 -0.36 -33.17
C LYS A 211 -3.24 0.29 -32.29
N GLY A 212 -2.95 1.47 -31.77
CA GLY A 212 -3.86 2.25 -30.93
C GLY A 212 -3.87 1.84 -29.45
N ALA A 213 -3.04 0.89 -29.06
CA ALA A 213 -2.79 0.54 -27.66
C ALA A 213 -1.49 1.18 -27.16
N LEU A 214 -1.40 1.43 -25.86
CA LEU A 214 -0.17 1.81 -25.18
C LEU A 214 0.66 0.57 -24.91
N PRO A 215 1.94 0.52 -25.31
CA PRO A 215 2.75 -0.71 -25.30
C PRO A 215 3.15 -1.18 -23.89
N GLU A 216 3.05 -0.35 -22.88
CA GLU A 216 3.32 -0.69 -21.47
C GLU A 216 2.17 -1.43 -20.78
N ILE A 217 0.98 -1.52 -21.39
CA ILE A 217 -0.17 -2.19 -20.79
C ILE A 217 0.09 -3.69 -20.67
N TRP A 218 -0.08 -4.20 -19.44
CA TRP A 218 -0.02 -5.63 -19.13
C TRP A 218 -1.41 -6.27 -19.07
N SER A 219 -2.35 -5.64 -18.33
CA SER A 219 -3.76 -6.03 -18.25
C SER A 219 -4.66 -4.80 -18.17
N TYR A 220 -5.96 -4.97 -18.37
CA TYR A 220 -6.92 -3.86 -18.43
C TYR A 220 -8.29 -4.25 -17.85
N GLY A 221 -9.20 -3.29 -17.76
CA GLY A 221 -10.52 -3.52 -17.19
C GLY A 221 -10.53 -3.49 -15.65
N HIS A 222 -9.59 -2.75 -15.05
CA HIS A 222 -9.51 -2.55 -13.60
C HIS A 222 -10.21 -1.26 -13.17
N ARG A 223 -10.72 -1.25 -11.93
CA ARG A 223 -11.31 -0.05 -11.34
C ARG A 223 -10.28 0.80 -10.62
N ASN A 224 -9.80 0.33 -9.49
CA ASN A 224 -8.84 1.06 -8.66
C ASN A 224 -7.97 0.08 -7.87
N PRO A 225 -6.97 -0.52 -8.50
CA PRO A 225 -6.06 -1.46 -7.85
C PRO A 225 -5.28 -0.81 -6.69
N GLN A 226 -5.29 -1.44 -5.52
CA GLN A 226 -4.71 -0.92 -4.29
C GLN A 226 -3.72 -1.87 -3.61
N GLY A 227 -3.41 -3.00 -4.25
CA GLY A 227 -2.42 -3.97 -3.80
C GLY A 227 -1.85 -4.77 -4.94
N LEU A 228 -0.55 -5.11 -4.84
CA LEU A 228 0.17 -6.04 -5.70
C LEU A 228 1.05 -6.94 -4.83
N ALA A 229 1.09 -8.22 -5.13
CA ALA A 229 2.03 -9.16 -4.54
C ALA A 229 2.31 -10.33 -5.48
N ILE A 230 3.49 -10.95 -5.36
CA ILE A 230 3.79 -12.23 -6.02
C ILE A 230 3.40 -13.36 -5.07
N ASN A 231 2.61 -14.31 -5.55
CA ASN A 231 2.35 -15.52 -4.80
C ASN A 231 3.64 -16.37 -4.74
N PRO A 232 4.20 -16.60 -3.56
CA PRO A 232 5.50 -17.28 -3.42
C PRO A 232 5.46 -18.74 -3.82
N ALA A 233 4.28 -19.36 -3.89
CA ALA A 233 4.13 -20.76 -4.28
C ALA A 233 4.05 -20.96 -5.80
N THR A 234 3.48 -19.99 -6.55
CA THR A 234 3.23 -20.12 -7.97
C THR A 234 4.03 -19.13 -8.83
N GLY A 235 4.56 -18.06 -8.26
CA GLY A 235 5.21 -16.97 -8.97
C GLY A 235 4.24 -16.05 -9.71
N GLU A 236 2.93 -16.24 -9.58
CA GLU A 236 1.92 -15.43 -10.23
C GLU A 236 1.75 -14.07 -9.56
N LEU A 237 1.50 -13.05 -10.38
CA LEU A 237 1.16 -11.71 -9.91
C LEU A 237 -0.30 -11.68 -9.43
N TRP A 238 -0.50 -11.29 -8.19
CA TRP A 238 -1.82 -11.08 -7.59
C TRP A 238 -2.06 -9.61 -7.35
N GLU A 239 -3.30 -9.23 -7.47
CA GLU A 239 -3.79 -7.87 -7.28
C GLU A 239 -5.09 -7.89 -6.49
N HIS A 240 -5.37 -6.80 -5.76
CA HIS A 240 -6.72 -6.51 -5.29
C HIS A 240 -7.12 -5.08 -5.64
N GLU A 241 -8.42 -4.90 -5.89
CA GLU A 241 -8.99 -3.61 -6.25
C GLU A 241 -10.30 -3.28 -5.52
N HIS A 242 -10.59 -1.98 -5.44
CA HIS A 242 -11.85 -1.51 -4.89
C HIS A 242 -12.99 -1.68 -5.87
N GLY A 243 -14.05 -2.35 -5.45
CA GLY A 243 -15.37 -2.20 -6.04
C GLY A 243 -16.04 -0.87 -5.64
N PRO A 244 -17.26 -0.60 -6.12
CA PRO A 244 -18.05 0.53 -5.63
C PRO A 244 -18.67 0.24 -4.25
N LYS A 245 -19.95 -0.01 -4.16
CA LYS A 245 -20.62 -0.43 -2.91
C LYS A 245 -20.69 -1.94 -2.85
N GLY A 246 -19.60 -2.60 -2.40
CA GLY A 246 -19.31 -4.03 -2.56
C GLY A 246 -18.58 -4.33 -3.87
N GLY A 247 -18.21 -5.60 -4.06
CA GLY A 247 -17.50 -6.05 -5.26
C GLY A 247 -16.03 -5.62 -5.30
N ASP A 248 -15.37 -5.48 -4.14
CA ASP A 248 -13.91 -5.47 -4.10
C ASP A 248 -13.42 -6.86 -4.53
N GLU A 249 -12.33 -6.92 -5.28
CA GLU A 249 -11.87 -8.14 -5.93
C GLU A 249 -10.44 -8.49 -5.55
N ILE A 250 -10.13 -9.77 -5.61
CA ILE A 250 -8.76 -10.30 -5.62
C ILE A 250 -8.60 -11.05 -6.93
N ASN A 251 -7.60 -10.67 -7.70
CA ASN A 251 -7.36 -11.15 -9.04
C ASN A 251 -5.97 -11.80 -9.17
N VAL A 252 -5.87 -12.87 -9.98
CA VAL A 252 -4.61 -13.39 -10.50
C VAL A 252 -4.35 -12.74 -11.85
N ILE A 253 -3.30 -11.93 -11.93
CA ILE A 253 -3.06 -11.07 -13.08
C ILE A 253 -2.24 -11.78 -14.15
N ARG A 254 -2.80 -11.85 -15.35
CA ARG A 254 -2.17 -12.43 -16.56
C ARG A 254 -2.12 -11.41 -17.69
N PRO A 255 -1.14 -11.54 -18.60
CA PRO A 255 -0.99 -10.60 -19.72
C PRO A 255 -2.18 -10.63 -20.68
N ALA A 256 -2.51 -9.47 -21.23
CA ALA A 256 -3.57 -9.25 -22.22
C ALA A 256 -5.01 -9.43 -21.72
N LEU A 257 -5.24 -9.86 -20.50
CA LEU A 257 -6.59 -10.18 -20.02
C LEU A 257 -7.36 -8.95 -19.56
N ASN A 258 -8.69 -9.03 -19.72
CA ASN A 258 -9.68 -8.01 -19.36
C ASN A 258 -10.37 -8.41 -18.06
N TYR A 259 -10.21 -7.60 -16.99
CA TYR A 259 -10.79 -7.84 -15.66
C TYR A 259 -12.18 -7.22 -15.47
N GLY A 260 -12.77 -6.73 -16.57
CA GLY A 260 -14.20 -6.54 -16.74
C GLY A 260 -14.77 -5.21 -16.30
N TRP A 261 -14.16 -4.43 -15.40
CA TRP A 261 -14.68 -3.13 -14.99
C TRP A 261 -14.82 -2.15 -16.17
N PRO A 262 -15.95 -1.41 -16.33
CA PRO A 262 -17.19 -1.42 -15.53
C PRO A 262 -18.29 -2.27 -16.16
N VAL A 263 -17.98 -3.19 -17.06
CA VAL A 263 -18.96 -4.03 -17.80
C VAL A 263 -19.52 -5.12 -16.90
N ILE A 264 -18.66 -5.77 -16.12
CA ILE A 264 -19.05 -6.71 -15.06
C ILE A 264 -18.65 -6.16 -13.69
N CYS A 265 -19.45 -6.40 -12.66
CA CYS A 265 -19.19 -5.95 -11.30
C CYS A 265 -20.05 -6.71 -10.29
N TYR A 266 -19.45 -7.13 -9.17
CA TYR A 266 -20.17 -7.76 -8.05
C TYR A 266 -20.79 -6.76 -7.06
N GLY A 267 -20.50 -5.47 -7.22
CA GLY A 267 -21.07 -4.39 -6.42
C GLY A 267 -22.15 -3.60 -7.14
N ILE A 268 -22.70 -2.62 -6.44
CA ILE A 268 -23.66 -1.65 -6.97
C ILE A 268 -23.12 -0.22 -6.83
N GLY A 269 -23.68 0.73 -7.56
CA GLY A 269 -23.33 2.14 -7.46
C GLY A 269 -23.61 2.73 -6.08
N TYR A 270 -22.96 3.86 -5.76
CA TYR A 270 -23.25 4.59 -4.50
C TYR A 270 -24.65 5.21 -4.47
N ASP A 271 -25.32 5.26 -5.61
CA ASP A 271 -26.72 5.63 -5.80
C ASP A 271 -27.69 4.43 -5.69
N ASP A 272 -27.19 3.27 -5.28
CA ASP A 272 -27.91 1.99 -5.19
C ASP A 272 -28.39 1.44 -6.54
N GLN A 273 -27.86 1.94 -7.66
CA GLN A 273 -28.16 1.42 -8.99
C GLN A 273 -27.13 0.39 -9.44
N PRO A 274 -27.50 -0.54 -10.32
CA PRO A 274 -26.53 -1.46 -10.96
C PRO A 274 -25.43 -0.69 -11.69
N ILE A 275 -24.22 -1.25 -11.72
CA ILE A 275 -23.17 -0.77 -12.60
C ILE A 275 -23.35 -1.39 -13.98
N GLY A 276 -23.31 -0.56 -15.04
CA GLY A 276 -23.58 -1.02 -16.40
C GLY A 276 -24.92 -1.75 -16.52
N ASP A 277 -24.91 -2.95 -17.08
CA ASP A 277 -26.09 -3.82 -17.22
C ASP A 277 -26.39 -4.65 -15.95
N GLY A 278 -25.63 -4.48 -14.87
CA GLY A 278 -25.78 -5.23 -13.61
C GLY A 278 -25.39 -6.70 -13.70
N ILE A 279 -24.52 -7.05 -14.65
CA ILE A 279 -24.04 -8.41 -14.84
C ILE A 279 -22.72 -8.64 -14.08
N THR A 280 -22.47 -9.86 -13.65
CA THR A 280 -21.26 -10.25 -12.90
C THR A 280 -20.29 -11.07 -13.73
N GLU A 281 -20.70 -11.57 -14.89
CA GLU A 281 -19.86 -12.37 -15.77
C GLU A 281 -20.14 -12.05 -17.25
N LYS A 282 -19.12 -12.14 -18.09
CA LYS A 282 -19.20 -11.98 -19.54
C LYS A 282 -18.06 -12.70 -20.23
N GLU A 283 -18.32 -13.33 -21.36
CA GLU A 283 -17.29 -13.97 -22.19
C GLU A 283 -16.17 -12.98 -22.57
N GLY A 284 -14.90 -13.41 -22.41
CA GLY A 284 -13.72 -12.58 -22.64
C GLY A 284 -13.37 -11.62 -21.50
N MET A 285 -14.01 -11.77 -20.34
CA MET A 285 -13.68 -11.04 -19.11
C MET A 285 -13.37 -12.03 -17.99
N GLU A 286 -12.27 -11.75 -17.28
CA GLU A 286 -11.79 -12.61 -16.18
C GLU A 286 -12.69 -12.48 -14.97
N GLN A 287 -12.81 -13.58 -14.24
CA GLN A 287 -13.50 -13.62 -12.96
C GLN A 287 -12.51 -13.48 -11.82
N PRO A 288 -12.85 -12.73 -10.76
CA PRO A 288 -11.98 -12.63 -9.61
C PRO A 288 -11.83 -13.98 -8.90
N LEU A 289 -10.64 -14.21 -8.34
CA LEU A 289 -10.40 -15.36 -7.47
C LEU A 289 -11.30 -15.32 -6.23
N TYR A 290 -11.50 -14.12 -5.71
CA TYR A 290 -12.33 -13.85 -4.54
C TYR A 290 -12.90 -12.43 -4.61
N TYR A 291 -14.09 -12.22 -4.08
CA TYR A 291 -14.70 -10.88 -4.00
C TYR A 291 -15.41 -10.65 -2.66
N TYR A 292 -15.56 -9.38 -2.30
CA TYR A 292 -16.17 -8.97 -1.04
C TYR A 292 -17.50 -8.22 -1.25
N VAL A 293 -18.58 -8.72 -0.62
CA VAL A 293 -19.85 -8.01 -0.48
C VAL A 293 -20.32 -8.19 0.96
N PRO A 294 -20.38 -7.12 1.77
CA PRO A 294 -20.07 -5.72 1.46
C PRO A 294 -18.58 -5.47 1.24
N SER A 295 -18.24 -4.30 0.68
CA SER A 295 -16.84 -3.86 0.49
C SER A 295 -16.09 -3.79 1.83
N ILE A 296 -14.87 -4.29 1.85
CA ILE A 296 -13.91 -4.10 2.93
C ILE A 296 -13.00 -2.89 2.68
N ALA A 297 -12.99 -2.35 1.44
CA ALA A 297 -12.02 -1.40 0.90
C ALA A 297 -10.58 -1.89 1.14
N PRO A 298 -10.13 -2.93 0.41
CA PRO A 298 -8.82 -3.55 0.62
C PRO A 298 -7.69 -2.56 0.33
N SER A 299 -6.61 -2.58 1.10
CA SER A 299 -5.45 -1.72 0.88
C SER A 299 -4.17 -2.36 1.39
N GLY A 300 -3.15 -2.37 0.53
CA GLY A 300 -1.92 -3.11 0.78
C GLY A 300 -2.16 -4.61 0.88
N MET A 301 -1.24 -5.40 0.37
CA MET A 301 -1.29 -6.85 0.47
C MET A 301 0.11 -7.44 0.58
N GLU A 302 0.20 -8.58 1.26
CA GLU A 302 1.45 -9.28 1.49
C GLU A 302 1.20 -10.77 1.68
N PHE A 303 1.95 -11.63 0.97
CA PHE A 303 2.00 -13.04 1.30
C PHE A 303 2.98 -13.28 2.45
N TYR A 304 2.52 -13.94 3.49
CA TYR A 304 3.38 -14.26 4.62
C TYR A 304 4.28 -15.45 4.30
N THR A 305 5.60 -15.27 4.44
CA THR A 305 6.61 -16.28 4.08
C THR A 305 7.45 -16.74 5.25
N SER A 306 7.32 -16.10 6.43
CA SER A 306 8.10 -16.42 7.62
C SER A 306 7.65 -17.71 8.31
N GLU A 307 8.59 -18.32 9.06
CA GLU A 307 8.34 -19.45 9.93
C GLU A 307 7.95 -19.04 11.38
N MET A 308 7.84 -17.73 11.66
CA MET A 308 7.50 -17.24 13.01
C MET A 308 6.10 -17.69 13.45
N ILE A 309 5.16 -17.73 12.50
CA ILE A 309 3.82 -18.34 12.68
C ILE A 309 3.62 -19.29 11.49
N PRO A 310 4.00 -20.57 11.64
CA PRO A 310 4.02 -21.53 10.53
C PRO A 310 2.66 -21.69 9.83
N GLN A 311 1.55 -21.55 10.56
CA GLN A 311 0.19 -21.66 10.03
C GLN A 311 -0.21 -20.45 9.14
N TRP A 312 0.58 -19.37 9.17
CA TRP A 312 0.37 -18.21 8.32
C TRP A 312 1.16 -18.29 7.00
N LYS A 313 2.13 -19.19 6.94
CA LYS A 313 2.98 -19.32 5.74
C LYS A 313 2.17 -19.62 4.50
N GLY A 314 2.40 -18.85 3.44
CA GLY A 314 1.63 -18.91 2.18
C GLY A 314 0.25 -18.24 2.23
N ASN A 315 -0.18 -17.70 3.38
CA ASN A 315 -1.44 -16.98 3.45
C ASN A 315 -1.27 -15.52 2.98
N LEU A 316 -2.34 -14.97 2.44
CA LEU A 316 -2.40 -13.59 1.98
C LEU A 316 -3.01 -12.70 3.07
N PHE A 317 -2.28 -11.61 3.41
CA PHE A 317 -2.75 -10.60 4.34
C PHE A 317 -3.09 -9.31 3.61
N ILE A 318 -4.25 -8.72 3.92
CA ILE A 318 -4.79 -7.52 3.28
C ILE A 318 -5.31 -6.57 4.35
N GLY A 319 -4.95 -5.30 4.25
CA GLY A 319 -5.56 -4.27 5.09
C GLY A 319 -6.99 -3.98 4.67
N ALA A 320 -7.92 -3.87 5.61
CA ALA A 320 -9.31 -3.50 5.36
C ALA A 320 -9.61 -2.12 5.94
N MET A 321 -9.95 -1.15 5.07
CA MET A 321 -10.20 0.22 5.50
C MET A 321 -11.65 0.50 5.88
N ALA A 322 -12.63 -0.07 5.14
CA ALA A 322 -14.05 0.14 5.43
C ALA A 322 -14.50 -0.66 6.65
N LEU A 323 -14.21 -1.95 6.69
CA LEU A 323 -14.56 -2.81 7.82
C LEU A 323 -13.50 -2.85 8.93
N ARG A 324 -12.38 -2.14 8.76
CA ARG A 324 -11.39 -1.81 9.81
C ARG A 324 -10.83 -3.03 10.55
N HIS A 325 -10.15 -3.91 9.80
CA HIS A 325 -9.51 -5.11 10.33
C HIS A 325 -8.30 -5.49 9.46
N LEU A 326 -7.48 -6.41 9.92
CA LEU A 326 -6.53 -7.12 9.09
C LEU A 326 -7.22 -8.39 8.56
N ASN A 327 -7.33 -8.51 7.26
CA ASN A 327 -7.92 -9.66 6.60
C ASN A 327 -6.82 -10.68 6.27
N ARG A 328 -6.99 -11.93 6.68
CA ARG A 328 -6.13 -13.06 6.35
C ARG A 328 -6.91 -14.04 5.51
N LEU A 329 -6.37 -14.40 4.37
CA LEU A 329 -6.91 -15.42 3.49
C LEU A 329 -5.99 -16.63 3.47
N VAL A 330 -6.55 -17.79 3.78
CA VAL A 330 -5.89 -19.08 3.63
C VAL A 330 -6.08 -19.55 2.20
N ILE A 331 -4.95 -19.80 1.51
CA ILE A 331 -4.92 -20.15 0.11
C ILE A 331 -4.52 -21.60 -0.04
N GLU A 332 -5.28 -22.38 -0.82
CA GLU A 332 -4.91 -23.71 -1.26
C GLU A 332 -5.03 -23.80 -2.78
N GLY A 333 -3.88 -23.93 -3.45
CA GLY A 333 -3.82 -23.86 -4.91
C GLY A 333 -4.30 -22.50 -5.42
N ASP A 334 -5.36 -22.51 -6.20
CA ASP A 334 -6.01 -21.33 -6.78
C ASP A 334 -7.31 -20.94 -6.05
N LYS A 335 -7.48 -21.31 -4.77
CA LYS A 335 -8.72 -21.06 -4.03
C LYS A 335 -8.45 -20.43 -2.67
N VAL A 336 -9.32 -19.51 -2.30
CA VAL A 336 -9.47 -19.04 -0.92
C VAL A 336 -10.36 -20.03 -0.18
N ILE A 337 -9.80 -20.73 0.80
CA ILE A 337 -10.55 -21.74 1.58
C ILE A 337 -11.03 -21.23 2.94
N LYS A 338 -10.46 -20.14 3.45
CA LYS A 338 -10.86 -19.51 4.72
C LYS A 338 -10.54 -18.02 4.69
N GLU A 339 -11.45 -17.21 5.20
CA GLU A 339 -11.23 -15.81 5.57
C GLU A 339 -11.17 -15.68 7.09
N GLU A 340 -10.19 -14.96 7.60
CA GLU A 340 -10.07 -14.61 9.01
C GLU A 340 -9.89 -13.09 9.16
N ARG A 341 -10.64 -12.50 10.10
CA ARG A 341 -10.59 -11.06 10.39
C ARG A 341 -9.92 -10.82 11.73
N LEU A 342 -8.71 -10.31 11.69
CA LEU A 342 -7.88 -10.02 12.85
C LEU A 342 -7.99 -8.55 13.26
N LEU A 343 -7.79 -8.24 14.52
CA LEU A 343 -7.75 -6.87 15.07
C LEU A 343 -9.05 -6.06 14.86
N VAL A 344 -10.20 -6.73 14.71
CA VAL A 344 -11.53 -6.10 14.48
C VAL A 344 -11.88 -5.08 15.56
N GLU A 345 -11.57 -5.38 16.82
CA GLU A 345 -11.87 -4.50 17.97
C GLU A 345 -11.01 -3.24 18.02
N LYS A 346 -9.88 -3.21 17.29
CA LYS A 346 -9.05 -2.02 17.14
C LYS A 346 -9.71 -0.97 16.27
N LYS A 347 -10.60 -1.39 15.38
CA LYS A 347 -11.30 -0.53 14.41
C LYS A 347 -10.30 0.31 13.59
N TRP A 348 -9.13 -0.22 13.32
CA TRP A 348 -8.09 0.43 12.54
C TRP A 348 -8.37 0.37 11.05
N ARG A 349 -8.20 1.49 10.39
CA ARG A 349 -8.13 1.55 8.93
C ARG A 349 -6.72 1.16 8.51
N ILE A 350 -6.52 -0.10 8.14
CA ILE A 350 -5.21 -0.63 7.77
C ILE A 350 -4.96 -0.33 6.30
N ARG A 351 -3.92 0.47 6.05
CA ARG A 351 -3.58 1.01 4.73
C ARG A 351 -2.51 0.22 4.00
N CYS A 352 -1.57 -0.31 4.73
CA CYS A 352 -0.45 -1.06 4.17
C CYS A 352 -0.12 -2.25 5.07
N VAL A 353 0.34 -3.33 4.46
CA VAL A 353 0.80 -4.55 5.13
C VAL A 353 2.15 -4.90 4.52
N ARG A 354 3.16 -5.17 5.35
CA ARG A 354 4.48 -5.65 4.91
C ARG A 354 5.05 -6.62 5.92
N GLN A 355 5.74 -7.64 5.43
CA GLN A 355 6.56 -8.52 6.26
C GLN A 355 7.97 -7.93 6.37
N GLY A 356 8.48 -7.81 7.60
CA GLY A 356 9.86 -7.42 7.86
C GLY A 356 10.84 -8.57 7.66
N SER A 357 12.13 -8.25 7.54
CA SER A 357 13.21 -9.25 7.52
C SER A 357 13.30 -10.06 8.81
N ASP A 358 12.74 -9.54 9.90
CA ASP A 358 12.55 -10.22 11.19
C ASP A 358 11.41 -11.24 11.18
N GLY A 359 10.68 -11.36 10.05
CA GLY A 359 9.56 -12.27 9.88
C GLY A 359 8.26 -11.82 10.52
N LEU A 360 8.18 -10.59 11.06
CA LEU A 360 6.98 -10.03 11.65
C LEU A 360 6.16 -9.26 10.60
N LEU A 361 4.84 -9.15 10.82
CA LEU A 361 3.99 -8.29 10.00
C LEU A 361 3.94 -6.86 10.56
N TYR A 362 4.15 -5.91 9.68
CA TYR A 362 4.03 -4.48 9.95
C TYR A 362 2.83 -3.91 9.22
N LEU A 363 2.02 -3.13 9.94
CA LEU A 363 0.81 -2.52 9.43
C LEU A 363 0.95 -1.00 9.44
N GLY A 364 0.65 -0.38 8.32
CA GLY A 364 0.41 1.06 8.24
C GLY A 364 -1.06 1.35 8.55
N VAL A 365 -1.32 2.12 9.60
CA VAL A 365 -2.67 2.43 10.08
C VAL A 365 -2.95 3.92 9.88
N ASP A 366 -4.06 4.25 9.20
CA ASP A 366 -4.49 5.66 9.03
C ASP A 366 -4.65 6.31 10.41
N GLU A 367 -4.00 7.46 10.62
CA GLU A 367 -3.95 8.23 11.89
C GLU A 367 -3.36 7.47 13.09
N GLY A 368 -2.89 6.23 12.88
CA GLY A 368 -2.32 5.36 13.91
C GLY A 368 -0.84 5.04 13.74
N GLY A 369 -0.23 5.45 12.61
CA GLY A 369 1.18 5.21 12.34
C GLY A 369 1.50 3.77 11.95
N ILE A 370 2.60 3.23 12.48
CA ILE A 370 3.11 1.89 12.17
C ILE A 370 2.96 1.00 13.41
N VAL A 371 2.36 -0.15 13.23
CA VAL A 371 2.28 -1.21 14.26
C VAL A 371 2.89 -2.49 13.71
N ARG A 372 3.39 -3.35 14.59
CA ARG A 372 3.86 -4.69 14.23
C ARG A 372 3.16 -5.77 15.03
N ILE A 373 3.00 -6.93 14.41
CA ILE A 373 2.38 -8.12 14.99
C ILE A 373 3.45 -9.17 15.18
N LYS A 374 3.52 -9.73 16.37
CA LYS A 374 4.41 -10.84 16.73
C LYS A 374 3.66 -11.91 17.53
N PRO A 375 4.04 -13.19 17.45
CA PRO A 375 3.51 -14.21 18.36
C PRO A 375 3.96 -13.87 19.78
N LYS A 376 3.05 -14.05 20.75
CA LYS A 376 3.42 -14.01 22.17
C LYS A 376 4.19 -15.28 22.50
N ILE A 377 5.39 -15.10 22.99
CA ILE A 377 6.16 -16.22 23.54
C ILE A 377 5.63 -16.47 24.95
N GLU A 378 4.97 -17.61 25.16
CA GLU A 378 4.65 -18.09 26.52
C GLU A 378 5.90 -18.76 27.10
N TYR A 379 6.41 -18.22 28.21
CA TYR A 379 7.53 -18.75 28.96
C TYR A 379 7.02 -19.74 30.04
#